data_29cd9db206ade8ec0f7407c222addd0f
#
_entry.id   29cd9db206ade8ec0f7407c222addd0f
#
_cell.length_a   1.000
_cell.length_b   1.000
_cell.length_c   1.000
_cell.angle_alpha   90.00
_cell.angle_beta   90.00
_cell.angle_gamma   90.00
#
_symmetry.space_group_name_H-M   'P 1'
#
loop_
_entity.id
_entity.type
_entity.pdbx_description
1 polymer ?
#
loop_
_entity_poly.entity_id
_entity_poly.type
_entity_poly.pdbx_seq_one_letter_code
_entity_poly.pdbx_strand_id
1 'polypeptide(L)'
;GCTLMRGITSDHGISIDNFKHFDTVLSGHFHTKSTSNNIHYLGTQYELTWTDYQDPKGFHVFDTKTREIEMIRNPYRMFHKVFYDDVKNTSEEILHKDYSMFGNTYVKVITQEKENPYTFDLFMDKLYQENPIAVQIVDDHLNLHLEGDDDLVNQTQDTVTILSNYIENMETSVPKKRLDNL
;
A
#
# COMPACT_ATOMS: atom_id res chain seq x y z
N GLY A 1 23.77 -4.61 -0.82
CA GLY A 1 22.58 -3.89 -0.44
C GLY A 1 21.43 -4.84 -0.12
N CYS A 2 20.49 -4.40 0.69
CA CYS A 2 19.30 -5.14 1.05
C CYS A 2 18.11 -4.55 0.25
N THR A 3 17.26 -5.39 -0.31
CA THR A 3 16.04 -4.94 -0.98
C THR A 3 15.02 -4.54 0.09
N LEU A 4 14.71 -3.25 0.17
CA LEU A 4 13.84 -2.67 1.21
C LEU A 4 12.36 -2.88 0.91
N MET A 5 11.92 -2.52 -0.27
CA MET A 5 10.55 -2.64 -0.76
C MET A 5 10.58 -2.72 -2.28
N ARG A 6 9.86 -3.66 -2.88
CA ARG A 6 9.58 -3.74 -4.33
C ARG A 6 10.76 -3.38 -5.24
N GLY A 7 11.98 -3.84 -4.89
CA GLY A 7 13.18 -3.63 -5.69
C GLY A 7 14.06 -2.44 -5.31
N ILE A 8 13.67 -1.61 -4.32
CA ILE A 8 14.55 -0.55 -3.81
C ILE A 8 15.64 -1.18 -2.95
N THR A 9 16.90 -0.90 -3.29
CA THR A 9 18.06 -1.41 -2.56
C THR A 9 18.60 -0.32 -1.63
N SER A 10 18.86 -0.65 -0.36
CA SER A 10 19.57 0.24 0.56
C SER A 10 21.07 -0.02 0.50
N ASP A 11 21.84 1.03 0.26
CA ASP A 11 23.31 0.99 0.28
C ASP A 11 23.87 1.34 1.68
N HIS A 12 22.97 1.72 2.61
CA HIS A 12 23.34 2.04 3.98
C HIS A 12 23.13 0.80 4.87
N GLY A 13 24.10 0.51 5.73
CA GLY A 13 24.00 -0.58 6.69
C GLY A 13 25.27 -1.45 6.78
N ILE A 14 25.14 -2.52 7.55
CA ILE A 14 26.23 -3.49 7.74
C ILE A 14 26.36 -4.34 6.48
N SER A 15 27.61 -4.57 6.00
CA SER A 15 27.85 -5.43 4.84
C SER A 15 27.34 -6.84 5.10
N ILE A 16 26.66 -7.41 4.09
CA ILE A 16 26.22 -8.82 4.07
C ILE A 16 27.41 -9.77 4.30
N ASP A 17 28.61 -9.38 3.89
CA ASP A 17 29.83 -10.19 4.04
C ASP A 17 30.14 -10.54 5.50
N ASN A 18 29.72 -9.70 6.45
CA ASN A 18 29.89 -9.95 7.88
C ASN A 18 29.05 -11.14 8.39
N PHE A 19 28.06 -11.57 7.62
CA PHE A 19 27.13 -12.64 8.00
C PHE A 19 27.39 -13.96 7.25
N LYS A 20 28.37 -14.02 6.36
CA LYS A 20 28.65 -15.21 5.51
C LYS A 20 29.03 -16.46 6.30
N HIS A 21 29.50 -16.30 7.53
CA HIS A 21 29.92 -17.43 8.39
C HIS A 21 28.75 -18.07 9.18
N PHE A 22 27.54 -17.47 9.12
CA PHE A 22 26.34 -18.07 9.69
C PHE A 22 25.60 -18.89 8.63
N ASP A 23 25.03 -20.03 9.00
CA ASP A 23 24.20 -20.85 8.10
C ASP A 23 22.93 -20.10 7.68
N THR A 24 22.30 -19.43 8.64
CA THR A 24 21.03 -18.71 8.45
C THR A 24 21.00 -17.50 9.37
N VAL A 25 20.56 -16.37 8.85
CA VAL A 25 20.36 -15.12 9.59
C VAL A 25 18.92 -14.70 9.43
N LEU A 26 18.20 -14.54 10.53
CA LEU A 26 16.82 -14.03 10.55
C LEU A 26 16.85 -12.58 11.00
N SER A 27 16.24 -11.70 10.21
CA SER A 27 16.23 -10.26 10.47
C SER A 27 14.82 -9.69 10.38
N GLY A 28 14.51 -8.75 11.26
CA GLY A 28 13.31 -7.91 11.22
C GLY A 28 13.58 -6.58 10.53
N HIS A 29 12.94 -5.52 11.01
CA HIS A 29 13.01 -4.13 10.58
C HIS A 29 12.24 -3.81 9.31
N PHE A 30 12.41 -4.55 8.21
CA PHE A 30 11.67 -4.31 6.98
C PHE A 30 10.28 -4.94 7.03
N HIS A 31 9.27 -4.19 6.52
CA HIS A 31 7.89 -4.67 6.53
C HIS A 31 7.67 -5.78 5.51
N THR A 32 8.38 -5.75 4.39
CA THR A 32 8.24 -6.74 3.30
C THR A 32 9.23 -7.88 3.49
N LYS A 33 8.72 -9.10 3.34
CA LYS A 33 9.57 -10.31 3.34
C LYS A 33 10.52 -10.29 2.15
N SER A 34 11.80 -10.52 2.41
CA SER A 34 12.80 -10.69 1.35
C SER A 34 13.94 -11.59 1.81
N THR A 35 14.74 -12.07 0.85
CA THR A 35 15.90 -12.93 1.14
C THR A 35 17.08 -12.44 0.33
N SER A 36 18.23 -12.36 0.97
CA SER A 36 19.51 -12.04 0.33
C SER A 36 20.58 -13.00 0.86
N ASN A 37 21.03 -13.93 0.03
CA ASN A 37 21.91 -15.03 0.40
C ASN A 37 21.33 -15.84 1.59
N ASN A 38 22.07 -15.89 2.71
CA ASN A 38 21.67 -16.57 3.94
C ASN A 38 20.88 -15.68 4.92
N ILE A 39 20.58 -14.43 4.53
CA ILE A 39 19.82 -13.48 5.35
C ILE A 39 18.35 -13.46 4.89
N HIS A 40 17.46 -13.75 5.81
CA HIS A 40 16.01 -13.74 5.61
C HIS A 40 15.40 -12.58 6.40
N TYR A 41 14.90 -11.57 5.70
CA TYR A 41 14.06 -10.52 6.28
C TYR A 41 12.64 -11.05 6.36
N LEU A 42 12.14 -11.23 7.59
CA LEU A 42 10.88 -11.95 7.83
C LEU A 42 9.63 -11.11 7.47
N GLY A 43 9.77 -9.79 7.42
CA GLY A 43 8.62 -8.92 7.24
C GLY A 43 7.79 -8.76 8.51
N THR A 44 6.62 -8.14 8.39
CA THR A 44 5.67 -7.94 9.49
C THR A 44 4.56 -8.98 9.48
N GLN A 45 3.98 -9.25 10.67
CA GLN A 45 2.91 -10.24 10.84
C GLN A 45 1.56 -9.76 10.31
N TYR A 46 1.37 -8.43 10.23
CA TYR A 46 0.19 -7.76 9.70
C TYR A 46 0.58 -6.43 9.05
N GLU A 47 -0.34 -5.81 8.33
CA GLU A 47 -0.14 -4.51 7.69
C GLU A 47 -0.06 -3.42 8.76
N LEU A 48 0.99 -2.60 8.76
CA LEU A 48 1.22 -1.51 9.72
C LEU A 48 0.89 -0.14 9.12
N THR A 49 1.07 0.00 7.83
CA THR A 49 0.90 1.26 7.09
C THR A 49 0.27 1.01 5.72
N TRP A 50 -0.19 2.05 5.04
CA TRP A 50 -0.72 1.95 3.68
C TRP A 50 0.29 1.38 2.67
N THR A 51 1.59 1.54 2.92
CA THR A 51 2.64 0.93 2.07
C THR A 51 2.64 -0.59 2.13
N ASP A 52 2.03 -1.18 3.14
CA ASP A 52 1.88 -2.63 3.30
C ASP A 52 0.63 -3.19 2.60
N TYR A 53 -0.18 -2.33 2.00
CA TYR A 53 -1.42 -2.72 1.32
C TYR A 53 -1.14 -3.82 0.28
N GLN A 54 -1.88 -4.92 0.36
CA GLN A 54 -1.73 -6.13 -0.46
C GLN A 54 -0.39 -6.88 -0.34
N ASP A 55 0.55 -6.45 0.51
CA ASP A 55 1.76 -7.21 0.76
C ASP A 55 1.45 -8.46 1.62
N PRO A 56 1.94 -9.65 1.25
CA PRO A 56 1.72 -10.85 2.06
C PRO A 56 2.33 -10.73 3.44
N LYS A 57 1.50 -10.82 4.48
CA LYS A 57 1.90 -10.74 5.89
C LYS A 57 1.73 -12.09 6.59
N GLY A 58 2.47 -12.31 7.67
CA GLY A 58 2.38 -13.52 8.45
C GLY A 58 3.54 -13.70 9.42
N PHE A 59 3.55 -14.83 10.12
CA PHE A 59 4.66 -15.21 10.98
C PHE A 59 5.41 -16.42 10.38
N HIS A 60 6.60 -16.69 10.89
CA HIS A 60 7.44 -17.76 10.37
C HIS A 60 7.68 -18.83 11.41
N VAL A 61 7.70 -20.07 10.95
CA VAL A 61 8.13 -21.24 11.70
C VAL A 61 9.49 -21.66 11.16
N PHE A 62 10.46 -21.80 12.04
CA PHE A 62 11.81 -22.27 11.71
C PHE A 62 12.02 -23.67 12.28
N ASP A 63 12.24 -24.65 11.40
CA ASP A 63 12.62 -26.02 11.81
C ASP A 63 14.13 -26.08 12.06
N THR A 64 14.51 -26.33 13.31
CA THR A 64 15.92 -26.36 13.71
C THR A 64 16.68 -27.60 13.19
N LYS A 65 15.97 -28.64 12.74
CA LYS A 65 16.58 -29.85 12.19
C LYS A 65 16.79 -29.73 10.69
N THR A 66 15.74 -29.35 9.94
CA THR A 66 15.80 -29.21 8.48
C THR A 66 16.36 -27.87 8.05
N ARG A 67 16.37 -26.85 8.95
CA ARG A 67 16.75 -25.45 8.69
C ARG A 67 15.80 -24.75 7.72
N GLU A 68 14.60 -25.27 7.54
CA GLU A 68 13.58 -24.69 6.70
C GLU A 68 12.82 -23.57 7.43
N ILE A 69 12.43 -22.54 6.68
CA ILE A 69 11.66 -21.39 7.14
C ILE A 69 10.34 -21.39 6.39
N GLU A 70 9.27 -21.67 7.07
CA GLU A 70 7.91 -21.65 6.53
C GLU A 70 7.19 -20.39 6.98
N MET A 71 6.52 -19.69 6.05
CA MET A 71 5.67 -18.55 6.36
C MET A 71 4.21 -18.99 6.47
N ILE A 72 3.64 -18.78 7.65
CA ILE A 72 2.20 -18.94 7.89
C ILE A 72 1.51 -17.62 7.62
N ARG A 73 0.73 -17.55 6.54
CA ARG A 73 0.07 -16.31 6.12
C ARG A 73 -1.00 -15.86 7.09
N ASN A 74 -1.00 -14.56 7.38
CA ASN A 74 -2.11 -13.90 8.04
C ASN A 74 -3.23 -13.66 7.01
N PRO A 75 -4.43 -14.21 7.20
CA PRO A 75 -5.55 -13.98 6.29
C PRO A 75 -6.21 -12.61 6.48
N TYR A 76 -5.96 -11.93 7.60
CA TYR A 76 -6.61 -10.67 7.96
C TYR A 76 -5.88 -9.49 7.33
N ARG A 77 -6.67 -8.52 6.86
CA ARG A 77 -6.21 -7.26 6.29
C ARG A 77 -6.57 -6.12 7.22
N MET A 78 -5.67 -5.12 7.31
CA MET A 78 -5.90 -3.89 8.06
C MET A 78 -6.28 -2.73 7.16
N PHE A 79 -5.84 -2.75 5.90
CA PHE A 79 -6.03 -1.66 4.94
C PHE A 79 -6.83 -2.14 3.74
N HIS A 80 -7.86 -1.38 3.37
CA HIS A 80 -8.72 -1.68 2.23
C HIS A 80 -8.88 -0.45 1.34
N LYS A 81 -8.81 -0.65 0.01
CA LYS A 81 -9.18 0.35 -0.99
C LYS A 81 -10.54 -0.03 -1.58
N VAL A 82 -11.45 0.94 -1.64
CA VAL A 82 -12.77 0.80 -2.26
C VAL A 82 -12.85 1.81 -3.38
N PHE A 83 -13.11 1.33 -4.58
CA PHE A 83 -13.32 2.19 -5.74
C PHE A 83 -14.81 2.46 -5.89
N TYR A 84 -15.18 3.75 -5.88
CA TYR A 84 -16.54 4.22 -6.11
C TYR A 84 -16.65 4.81 -7.52
N ASP A 85 -17.62 4.31 -8.27
CA ASP A 85 -17.90 4.75 -9.63
C ASP A 85 -19.39 4.47 -9.91
N ASP A 86 -20.23 5.51 -9.88
CA ASP A 86 -21.68 5.40 -10.11
C ASP A 86 -22.09 5.58 -11.57
N VAL A 87 -21.12 5.78 -12.45
CA VAL A 87 -21.33 5.72 -13.90
C VAL A 87 -21.22 4.28 -14.40
N LYS A 88 -20.22 3.53 -13.91
CA LYS A 88 -20.01 2.12 -14.27
C LYS A 88 -20.90 1.15 -13.51
N ASN A 89 -21.26 1.48 -12.27
CA ASN A 89 -22.05 0.63 -11.39
C ASN A 89 -23.41 1.29 -11.10
N THR A 90 -24.45 0.52 -11.12
CA THR A 90 -25.79 1.02 -10.74
C THR A 90 -25.87 1.29 -9.23
N SER A 91 -26.76 2.19 -8.84
CA SER A 91 -27.03 2.46 -7.41
C SER A 91 -27.41 1.18 -6.66
N GLU A 92 -28.15 0.27 -7.30
CA GLU A 92 -28.54 -1.00 -6.71
C GLU A 92 -27.32 -1.90 -6.44
N GLU A 93 -26.42 -2.05 -7.37
CA GLU A 93 -25.18 -2.83 -7.19
C GLU A 93 -24.31 -2.26 -6.08
N ILE A 94 -24.13 -0.94 -6.04
CA ILE A 94 -23.37 -0.27 -4.99
C ILE A 94 -24.02 -0.50 -3.62
N LEU A 95 -25.33 -0.32 -3.49
CA LEU A 95 -26.01 -0.37 -2.21
C LEU A 95 -26.29 -1.79 -1.69
N HIS A 96 -26.26 -2.83 -2.54
CA HIS A 96 -26.44 -4.23 -2.13
C HIS A 96 -25.12 -4.98 -1.92
N LYS A 97 -23.97 -4.36 -2.22
CA LYS A 97 -22.66 -4.94 -1.98
C LYS A 97 -22.44 -5.19 -0.48
N ASP A 98 -21.77 -6.29 -0.15
CA ASP A 98 -21.35 -6.61 1.22
C ASP A 98 -20.12 -5.78 1.59
N TYR A 99 -20.24 -4.99 2.64
CA TYR A 99 -19.20 -4.14 3.21
C TYR A 99 -18.69 -4.64 4.57
N SER A 100 -19.16 -5.79 5.06
CA SER A 100 -18.83 -6.33 6.39
C SER A 100 -17.33 -6.55 6.62
N MET A 101 -16.57 -6.76 5.56
CA MET A 101 -15.12 -6.93 5.62
C MET A 101 -14.37 -5.67 6.09
N PHE A 102 -15.02 -4.52 6.12
CA PHE A 102 -14.37 -3.26 6.48
C PHE A 102 -14.48 -2.92 7.98
N GLY A 103 -15.18 -3.73 8.75
CA GLY A 103 -15.27 -3.58 10.19
C GLY A 103 -13.90 -3.67 10.87
N ASN A 104 -13.59 -2.69 11.74
CA ASN A 104 -12.31 -2.57 12.45
C ASN A 104 -11.06 -2.48 11.53
N THR A 105 -11.20 -1.91 10.34
CA THR A 105 -10.11 -1.71 9.38
C THR A 105 -9.97 -0.25 8.95
N TYR A 106 -8.88 0.08 8.28
CA TYR A 106 -8.66 1.39 7.65
C TYR A 106 -9.11 1.32 6.20
N VAL A 107 -10.03 2.18 5.80
CA VAL A 107 -10.63 2.18 4.47
C VAL A 107 -10.27 3.44 3.71
N LYS A 108 -9.78 3.29 2.48
CA LYS A 108 -9.60 4.38 1.53
C LYS A 108 -10.64 4.25 0.43
N VAL A 109 -11.55 5.21 0.35
CA VAL A 109 -12.54 5.32 -0.72
C VAL A 109 -11.93 6.15 -1.84
N ILE A 110 -11.75 5.57 -3.01
CA ILE A 110 -11.22 6.22 -4.20
C ILE A 110 -12.41 6.50 -5.11
N THR A 111 -12.77 7.77 -5.24
CA THR A 111 -13.90 8.23 -6.04
C THR A 111 -13.42 8.47 -7.46
N GLN A 112 -13.76 7.57 -8.38
CA GLN A 112 -13.45 7.68 -9.81
C GLN A 112 -14.47 8.56 -10.51
N GLU A 113 -15.76 8.22 -10.40
CA GLU A 113 -16.88 9.01 -10.94
C GLU A 113 -17.97 9.12 -9.89
N LYS A 114 -18.53 10.32 -9.75
CA LYS A 114 -19.60 10.63 -8.78
C LYS A 114 -20.63 11.58 -9.41
N GLU A 115 -21.55 11.02 -10.21
CA GLU A 115 -22.63 11.79 -10.83
C GLU A 115 -23.81 11.97 -9.88
N ASN A 116 -24.05 11.02 -8.99
CA ASN A 116 -25.17 11.04 -8.03
C ASN A 116 -24.68 11.19 -6.59
N PRO A 117 -24.63 12.42 -6.04
CA PRO A 117 -24.22 12.65 -4.65
C PRO A 117 -25.06 11.88 -3.63
N TYR A 118 -26.34 11.70 -3.87
CA TYR A 118 -27.22 10.98 -2.96
C TYR A 118 -26.87 9.48 -2.87
N THR A 119 -26.55 8.84 -3.98
CA THR A 119 -26.08 7.44 -3.98
C THR A 119 -24.76 7.32 -3.23
N PHE A 120 -23.86 8.30 -3.39
CA PHE A 120 -22.60 8.34 -2.66
C PHE A 120 -22.80 8.46 -1.15
N ASP A 121 -23.72 9.34 -0.70
CA ASP A 121 -24.03 9.51 0.72
C ASP A 121 -24.56 8.20 1.32
N LEU A 122 -25.50 7.54 0.64
CA LEU A 122 -26.01 6.23 1.07
C LEU A 122 -24.93 5.13 1.11
N PHE A 123 -24.01 5.14 0.16
CA PHE A 123 -22.86 4.25 0.16
C PHE A 123 -21.97 4.50 1.39
N MET A 124 -21.65 5.77 1.66
CA MET A 124 -20.85 6.15 2.83
C MET A 124 -21.52 5.77 4.15
N ASP A 125 -22.84 5.95 4.26
CA ASP A 125 -23.61 5.54 5.43
C ASP A 125 -23.50 4.03 5.66
N LYS A 126 -23.61 3.21 4.61
CA LYS A 126 -23.43 1.76 4.71
C LYS A 126 -22.02 1.37 5.14
N LEU A 127 -21.01 2.05 4.60
CA LEU A 127 -19.63 1.81 4.97
C LEU A 127 -19.39 2.14 6.46
N TYR A 128 -19.91 3.25 6.95
CA TYR A 128 -19.79 3.65 8.36
C TYR A 128 -20.56 2.72 9.32
N GLN A 129 -21.66 2.10 8.88
CA GLN A 129 -22.40 1.12 9.68
C GLN A 129 -21.55 -0.11 10.05
N GLU A 130 -20.54 -0.45 9.22
CA GLU A 130 -19.59 -1.54 9.51
C GLU A 130 -18.54 -1.18 10.57
N ASN A 131 -18.52 0.06 11.08
CA ASN A 131 -17.60 0.55 12.08
C ASN A 131 -16.10 0.43 11.68
N PRO A 132 -15.68 0.97 10.54
CA PRO A 132 -14.25 1.04 10.22
C PRO A 132 -13.53 1.92 11.25
N ILE A 133 -12.22 1.66 11.46
CA ILE A 133 -11.37 2.48 12.36
C ILE A 133 -11.25 3.90 11.81
N ALA A 134 -11.03 4.01 10.50
CA ALA A 134 -10.99 5.29 9.80
C ALA A 134 -11.36 5.12 8.33
N VAL A 135 -11.97 6.14 7.77
CA VAL A 135 -12.27 6.24 6.34
C VAL A 135 -11.60 7.49 5.79
N GLN A 136 -10.81 7.33 4.74
CA GLN A 136 -10.22 8.41 3.97
C GLN A 136 -10.88 8.43 2.59
N ILE A 137 -11.36 9.59 2.15
CA ILE A 137 -11.92 9.78 0.81
C ILE A 137 -10.85 10.45 -0.04
N VAL A 138 -10.61 9.91 -1.22
CA VAL A 138 -9.67 10.43 -2.22
C VAL A 138 -10.43 10.57 -3.53
N ASP A 139 -10.52 11.80 -4.03
CA ASP A 139 -11.13 12.08 -5.31
C ASP A 139 -10.08 11.92 -6.43
N ASP A 140 -10.28 10.92 -7.29
CA ASP A 140 -9.37 10.62 -8.41
C ASP A 140 -9.76 11.40 -9.68
N HIS A 141 -9.96 12.73 -9.54
CA HIS A 141 -10.33 13.61 -10.66
C HIS A 141 -9.27 13.68 -11.77
N LEU A 142 -8.06 13.22 -11.49
CA LEU A 142 -6.92 13.29 -12.41
C LEU A 142 -6.67 11.98 -13.13
N ASN A 143 -7.55 10.96 -12.97
CA ASN A 143 -7.35 9.61 -13.50
C ASN A 143 -5.92 9.08 -13.26
N LEU A 144 -5.39 9.34 -12.05
CA LEU A 144 -4.03 8.93 -11.67
C LEU A 144 -3.88 7.42 -11.53
N HIS A 145 -4.95 6.67 -11.90
CA HIS A 145 -4.99 5.20 -11.81
C HIS A 145 -4.40 4.70 -10.49
N LEU A 146 -4.93 5.23 -9.35
CA LEU A 146 -4.52 4.87 -8.00
C LEU A 146 -4.73 3.36 -7.67
N GLU A 147 -5.00 2.55 -8.72
CA GLU A 147 -4.92 1.09 -8.69
C GLU A 147 -3.48 0.61 -8.53
N GLY A 148 -2.51 1.42 -8.94
CA GLY A 148 -1.09 1.17 -8.74
C GLY A 148 -0.60 1.60 -7.35
N ASP A 149 0.65 1.27 -7.08
CA ASP A 149 1.35 1.52 -5.83
C ASP A 149 1.72 2.98 -5.54
N ASP A 150 1.01 3.95 -6.07
CA ASP A 150 1.31 5.39 -5.96
C ASP A 150 1.17 5.95 -4.52
N ASP A 151 0.72 5.16 -3.55
CA ASP A 151 0.91 5.46 -2.13
C ASP A 151 2.40 5.36 -1.69
N LEU A 152 3.26 4.86 -2.56
CA LEU A 152 4.71 4.95 -2.43
C LEU A 152 5.19 6.34 -2.87
N VAL A 153 4.76 7.38 -2.17
CA VAL A 153 5.60 8.56 -2.06
C VAL A 153 6.93 8.04 -1.53
N ASN A 154 7.89 7.96 -2.41
CA ASN A 154 9.21 7.45 -2.10
C ASN A 154 9.71 8.24 -0.88
N GLN A 155 9.68 7.64 0.31
CA GLN A 155 10.14 8.31 1.55
C GLN A 155 11.62 8.72 1.44
N THR A 156 12.29 8.32 0.34
CA THR A 156 13.65 8.67 -0.01
C THR A 156 13.76 9.84 -1.00
N GLN A 157 12.65 10.25 -1.64
CA GLN A 157 12.65 11.42 -2.52
C GLN A 157 12.25 12.67 -1.73
N ASP A 158 13.00 13.75 -1.91
CA ASP A 158 12.61 15.03 -1.33
C ASP A 158 11.35 15.57 -2.02
N THR A 159 10.62 16.44 -1.32
CA THR A 159 9.35 17.01 -1.77
C THR A 159 9.48 17.72 -3.14
N VAL A 160 10.63 18.30 -3.43
CA VAL A 160 10.89 19.02 -4.69
C VAL A 160 10.95 18.03 -5.86
N THR A 161 11.62 16.90 -5.68
CA THR A 161 11.70 15.84 -6.71
C THR A 161 10.31 15.26 -7.01
N ILE A 162 9.49 15.05 -6.00
CA ILE A 162 8.10 14.57 -6.15
C ILE A 162 7.27 15.58 -6.93
N LEU A 163 7.35 16.87 -6.56
CA LEU A 163 6.63 17.94 -7.24
C LEU A 163 7.10 18.12 -8.70
N SER A 164 8.41 18.02 -8.97
CA SER A 164 8.95 18.12 -10.32
C SER A 164 8.45 16.99 -11.20
N ASN A 165 8.48 15.74 -10.70
CA ASN A 165 7.95 14.59 -11.43
C ASN A 165 6.43 14.72 -11.68
N TYR A 166 5.68 15.24 -10.72
CA TYR A 166 4.26 15.52 -10.87
C TYR A 166 4.00 16.55 -11.97
N ILE A 167 4.74 17.67 -11.98
CA ILE A 167 4.63 18.73 -12.99
C ILE A 167 5.01 18.22 -14.38
N GLU A 168 6.02 17.37 -14.49
CA GLU A 168 6.44 16.76 -15.77
C GLU A 168 5.35 15.88 -16.39
N ASN A 169 4.62 15.15 -15.56
CA ASN A 169 3.57 14.23 -16.01
C ASN A 169 2.19 14.88 -16.15
N MET A 170 2.04 16.14 -15.70
CA MET A 170 0.77 16.85 -15.72
C MET A 170 0.42 17.33 -17.14
N GLU A 171 -0.75 16.99 -17.66
CA GLU A 171 -1.32 17.59 -18.85
C GLU A 171 -1.92 18.97 -18.50
N THR A 172 -1.25 20.03 -18.91
CA THR A 172 -1.67 21.41 -18.62
C THR A 172 -1.45 22.32 -19.80
N SER A 173 -2.31 23.32 -19.97
CA SER A 173 -2.17 24.39 -20.93
C SER A 173 -1.18 25.48 -20.49
N VAL A 174 -0.73 25.43 -19.24
CA VAL A 174 0.26 26.38 -18.68
C VAL A 174 1.67 25.86 -18.97
N PRO A 175 2.62 26.72 -19.42
CA PRO A 175 4.01 26.31 -19.61
C PRO A 175 4.62 25.76 -18.32
N LYS A 176 5.08 24.50 -18.34
CA LYS A 176 5.60 23.76 -17.17
C LYS A 176 6.69 24.52 -16.42
N LYS A 177 7.60 25.19 -17.12
CA LYS A 177 8.63 26.09 -16.52
C LYS A 177 8.11 27.18 -15.60
N ARG A 178 6.82 27.54 -15.69
CA ARG A 178 6.20 28.53 -14.82
C ARG A 178 5.69 27.93 -13.52
N LEU A 179 5.46 26.62 -13.52
CA LEU A 179 5.03 25.87 -12.35
C LEU A 179 6.21 25.48 -11.43
N ASP A 180 7.40 25.27 -12.01
CA ASP A 180 8.62 24.97 -11.25
C ASP A 180 9.13 26.16 -10.40
N ASN A 181 8.58 27.36 -10.58
CA ASN A 181 8.99 28.57 -9.87
C ASN A 181 7.94 29.06 -8.84
N LEU A 182 6.96 28.24 -8.50
CA LEU A 182 5.98 28.47 -7.43
C LEU A 182 6.34 27.66 -6.18
#